data_83fb4e5c36433bef8da75a6f8584ceca
#
_entry.id   83fb4e5c36433bef8da75a6f8584ceca
#
_cell.length_a   1.000
_cell.length_b   1.000
_cell.length_c   1.000
_cell.angle_alpha   90.00
_cell.angle_beta   90.00
_cell.angle_gamma   90.00
#
_symmetry.space_group_name_H-M   'P 1'
#
loop_
_entity.id
_entity.type
_entity.pdbx_description
1 polymer ?
#
loop_
_entity_poly.entity_id
_entity_poly.type
_entity_poly.pdbx_seq_one_letter_code
_entity_poly.pdbx_strand_id
1 'polypeptide(L)'
;MMTYSITNRIRRLRFDHGEMTQQTLAEQAGVTRQTIIALEANKYVPSLLLAYRIARVFDVTVEEVFPLHSDSPEGGAGEAGA
;
A
#
# COMPACT_ATOMS: atom_id res chain seq x y z
N MET A 1 -16.91 10.08 15.59
CA MET A 1 -15.55 10.30 15.10
C MET A 1 -15.25 9.34 13.96
N MET A 2 -14.64 9.82 12.91
CA MET A 2 -14.27 8.98 11.80
C MET A 2 -13.02 8.20 12.08
N THR A 3 -12.99 6.97 11.61
CA THR A 3 -11.81 6.12 11.68
C THR A 3 -11.35 5.80 10.28
N TYR A 4 -10.06 5.86 10.07
CA TYR A 4 -9.49 5.52 8.77
C TYR A 4 -8.57 4.33 8.93
N SER A 5 -8.50 3.53 7.89
CA SER A 5 -7.57 2.43 7.84
C SER A 5 -6.97 2.37 6.45
N ILE A 6 -5.77 1.79 6.37
CA ILE A 6 -5.07 1.63 5.11
C ILE A 6 -4.89 0.14 4.89
N THR A 7 -5.26 -0.31 3.69
CA THR A 7 -4.96 -1.66 3.26
C THR A 7 -3.91 -1.56 2.16
N ASN A 8 -3.57 -2.68 1.55
CA ASN A 8 -2.62 -2.63 0.47
C ASN A 8 -2.97 -3.64 -0.61
N ARG A 9 -2.48 -3.37 -1.81
CA ARG A 9 -2.65 -4.25 -2.95
C ARG A 9 -1.31 -4.78 -3.43
N ILE A 10 -0.34 -4.85 -2.54
CA ILE A 10 1.02 -5.22 -2.93
C ILE A 10 1.06 -6.59 -3.58
N ARG A 11 0.41 -7.56 -2.96
CA ARG A 11 0.43 -8.92 -3.50
C ARG A 11 -0.17 -8.97 -4.91
N ARG A 12 -1.29 -8.27 -5.12
CA ARG A 12 -1.92 -8.23 -6.42
C ARG A 12 -1.03 -7.57 -7.46
N LEU A 13 -0.40 -6.46 -7.06
CA LEU A 13 0.49 -5.76 -7.97
C LEU A 13 1.70 -6.61 -8.32
N ARG A 14 2.25 -7.35 -7.34
CA ARG A 14 3.34 -8.26 -7.63
C ARG A 14 2.93 -9.31 -8.65
N PHE A 15 1.74 -9.87 -8.44
CA PHE A 15 1.24 -10.89 -9.36
C PHE A 15 1.09 -10.32 -10.76
N ASP A 16 0.53 -9.12 -10.87
CA ASP A 16 0.29 -8.50 -12.16
C ASP A 16 1.58 -8.06 -12.85
N HIS A 17 2.67 -8.00 -12.12
CA HIS A 17 3.98 -7.60 -12.67
C HIS A 17 4.90 -8.81 -12.82
N GLY A 18 4.41 -9.84 -13.48
CA GLY A 18 5.22 -11.02 -13.77
C GLY A 18 5.43 -11.91 -12.57
N GLU A 19 4.48 -11.94 -11.66
CA GLU A 19 4.57 -12.75 -10.46
C GLU A 19 5.84 -12.43 -9.66
N MET A 20 6.08 -11.14 -9.50
CA MET A 20 7.25 -10.66 -8.77
C MET A 20 7.27 -11.23 -7.36
N THR A 21 8.45 -11.69 -6.91
CA THR A 21 8.58 -12.23 -5.57
C THR A 21 8.65 -11.12 -4.54
N GLN A 22 8.37 -11.47 -3.28
CA GLN A 22 8.54 -10.53 -2.19
C GLN A 22 10.00 -10.07 -2.09
N GLN A 23 10.94 -10.98 -2.34
CA GLN A 23 12.35 -10.64 -2.28
C GLN A 23 12.72 -9.63 -3.36
N THR A 24 12.25 -9.83 -4.56
CA THR A 24 12.54 -8.89 -5.65
C THR A 24 11.97 -7.51 -5.34
N LEU A 25 10.73 -7.46 -4.86
CA LEU A 25 10.14 -6.17 -4.48
C LEU A 25 10.95 -5.50 -3.38
N ALA A 26 11.36 -6.28 -2.38
CA ALA A 26 12.15 -5.74 -1.28
C ALA A 26 13.44 -5.11 -1.80
N GLU A 27 14.12 -5.80 -2.69
CA GLU A 27 15.37 -5.27 -3.27
C GLU A 27 15.13 -3.99 -4.04
N GLN A 28 14.08 -3.94 -4.83
CA GLN A 28 13.80 -2.77 -5.64
C GLN A 28 13.32 -1.59 -4.80
N ALA A 29 12.63 -1.87 -3.71
CA ALA A 29 12.15 -0.81 -2.82
C ALA A 29 13.18 -0.40 -1.77
N GLY A 30 14.28 -1.13 -1.68
CA GLY A 30 15.35 -0.79 -0.73
C GLY A 30 15.05 -1.16 0.70
N VAL A 31 14.31 -2.25 0.91
CA VAL A 31 13.96 -2.72 2.26
C VAL A 31 14.20 -4.22 2.32
N THR A 32 13.97 -4.80 3.50
CA THR A 32 14.13 -6.24 3.67
C THR A 32 12.86 -6.96 3.26
N ARG A 33 13.00 -8.25 2.97
CA ARG A 33 11.83 -9.08 2.68
C ARG A 33 10.86 -9.09 3.84
N GLN A 34 11.37 -9.08 5.08
CA GLN A 34 10.49 -9.05 6.26
C GLN A 34 9.59 -7.82 6.25
N THR A 35 10.12 -6.69 5.80
CA THR A 35 9.31 -5.48 5.70
C THR A 35 8.15 -5.69 4.72
N ILE A 36 8.43 -6.30 3.57
CA ILE A 36 7.37 -6.55 2.60
C ILE A 36 6.32 -7.52 3.17
N ILE A 37 6.78 -8.57 3.83
CA ILE A 37 5.85 -9.53 4.44
C ILE A 37 4.93 -8.83 5.45
N ALA A 38 5.50 -7.99 6.29
CA ALA A 38 4.71 -7.27 7.30
C ALA A 38 3.75 -6.29 6.66
N LEU A 39 4.16 -5.60 5.60
CA LEU A 39 3.27 -4.70 4.89
C LEU A 39 2.10 -5.44 4.28
N GLU A 40 2.36 -6.55 3.60
CA GLU A 40 1.28 -7.31 2.97
C GLU A 40 0.30 -7.86 3.99
N ALA A 41 0.78 -8.14 5.19
CA ALA A 41 -0.06 -8.63 6.28
C ALA A 41 -0.77 -7.51 7.03
N ASN A 42 -0.61 -6.28 6.58
CA ASN A 42 -1.19 -5.10 7.24
C ASN A 42 -0.76 -4.98 8.70
N LYS A 43 0.49 -5.32 8.97
CA LYS A 43 1.01 -5.28 10.33
C LYS A 43 1.45 -3.89 10.75
N TYR A 44 1.69 -3.00 9.79
CA TYR A 44 2.02 -1.62 10.10
C TYR A 44 1.83 -0.76 8.87
N VAL A 45 1.80 0.55 9.10
CA VAL A 45 1.66 1.54 8.04
C VAL A 45 3.05 1.98 7.61
N PRO A 46 3.34 1.96 6.31
CA PRO A 46 4.68 2.34 5.85
C PRO A 46 4.93 3.83 6.01
N SER A 47 6.20 4.21 6.05
CA SER A 47 6.54 5.61 5.94
C SER A 47 6.12 6.13 4.58
N LEU A 48 5.97 7.44 4.47
CA LEU A 48 5.62 8.04 3.19
C LEU A 48 6.66 7.73 2.14
N LEU A 49 7.93 7.78 2.51
CA LEU A 49 9.01 7.48 1.56
C LEU A 49 8.90 6.05 1.05
N LEU A 50 8.68 5.10 1.95
CA LEU A 50 8.57 3.70 1.53
C LEU A 50 7.36 3.50 0.64
N ALA A 51 6.23 4.14 0.97
CA ALA A 51 5.03 4.04 0.14
C ALA A 51 5.31 4.53 -1.28
N TYR A 52 5.99 5.65 -1.41
CA TYR A 52 6.35 6.16 -2.73
C TYR A 52 7.31 5.24 -3.47
N ARG A 53 8.28 4.67 -2.77
CA ARG A 53 9.22 3.75 -3.40
C ARG A 53 8.51 2.54 -3.99
N ILE A 54 7.58 1.98 -3.23
CA ILE A 54 6.83 0.81 -3.69
C ILE A 54 5.96 1.19 -4.89
N ALA A 55 5.29 2.33 -4.81
CA ALA A 55 4.46 2.78 -5.92
C ALA A 55 5.29 2.95 -7.19
N ARG A 56 6.51 3.46 -7.06
CA ARG A 56 7.39 3.63 -8.21
C ARG A 56 7.82 2.30 -8.81
N VAL A 57 8.02 1.30 -7.98
CA VAL A 57 8.38 -0.03 -8.50
C VAL A 57 7.31 -0.54 -9.46
N PHE A 58 6.04 -0.29 -9.13
CA PHE A 58 4.92 -0.77 -9.93
C PHE A 58 4.41 0.27 -10.93
N ASP A 59 5.00 1.47 -10.92
CA ASP A 59 4.60 2.57 -11.81
C ASP A 59 3.12 2.90 -11.63
N VAL A 60 2.71 3.01 -10.38
CA VAL A 60 1.34 3.37 -10.00
C VAL A 60 1.40 4.45 -8.93
N THR A 61 0.23 4.95 -8.54
CA THR A 61 0.16 5.94 -7.47
C THR A 61 0.21 5.26 -6.11
N VAL A 62 0.55 6.05 -5.09
CA VAL A 62 0.54 5.54 -3.72
C VAL A 62 -0.85 5.05 -3.35
N GLU A 63 -1.90 5.75 -3.78
CA GLU A 63 -3.26 5.36 -3.47
C GLU A 63 -3.65 4.04 -4.12
N GLU A 64 -3.06 3.71 -5.26
CA GLU A 64 -3.32 2.42 -5.87
C GLU A 64 -2.68 1.29 -5.11
N VAL A 65 -1.55 1.55 -4.45
CA VAL A 65 -0.89 0.54 -3.62
C VAL A 65 -1.54 0.45 -2.25
N PHE A 66 -1.85 1.61 -1.65
CA PHE A 66 -2.33 1.69 -0.27
C PHE A 66 -3.66 2.45 -0.22
N PRO A 67 -4.76 1.80 -0.57
CA PRO A 67 -6.06 2.47 -0.50
C PRO A 67 -6.40 2.86 0.93
N LEU A 68 -6.97 4.04 1.07
CA LEU A 68 -7.42 4.54 2.36
C LEU A 68 -8.91 4.29 2.48
N HIS A 69 -9.32 3.73 3.61
CA HIS A 69 -10.72 3.43 3.87
C HIS A 69 -11.20 4.21 5.07
N SER A 70 -12.46 4.60 5.02
CA SER A 70 -13.10 5.32 6.11
C SER A 70 -14.20 4.45 6.70
N ASP A 71 -14.32 4.46 8.03
CA ASP A 71 -15.38 3.74 8.71
C ASP A 71 -16.67 4.52 8.75
N SER A 72 -16.68 5.75 8.24
CA SER A 72 -17.88 6.57 8.28
C SER A 72 -19.02 5.89 7.52
N PRO A 73 -20.19 5.78 8.13
CA PRO A 73 -21.32 5.18 7.42
C PRO A 73 -21.69 5.90 6.14
N GLU A 74 -21.53 7.21 6.11
CA GLU A 74 -21.80 7.98 4.92
C GLU A 74 -20.69 7.82 3.90
N GLY A 75 -19.74 6.97 4.20
CA GLY A 75 -18.63 6.76 3.30
C GLY A 75 -17.70 7.95 3.23
N GLY A 76 -17.95 8.95 3.99
CA GLY A 76 -17.12 10.12 3.97
C GLY A 76 -17.04 10.76 2.61
N ALA A 77 -17.97 10.43 1.76
CA ALA A 77 -17.82 10.80 0.37
C ALA A 77 -17.83 12.30 0.18
N GLY A 78 -18.78 12.93 0.78
CA GLY A 78 -18.94 14.34 0.54
C GLY A 78 -17.77 15.14 1.03
N GLU A 79 -17.36 14.82 2.18
CA GLU A 79 -16.35 15.64 2.79
C GLU A 79 -14.99 15.33 2.28
N ALA A 80 -14.88 14.32 1.51
CA ALA A 80 -13.59 14.04 0.95
C ALA A 80 -13.04 15.24 0.23
N GLY A 81 -13.92 16.01 -0.34
CA GLY A 81 -13.46 17.19 -1.02
C GLY A 81 -12.94 18.25 -0.11
N ALA A 82 -13.23 18.11 1.10
CA ALA A 82 -12.82 19.15 2.04
C ALA A 82 -11.32 19.18 2.19
#